data_2a47fe57c796422ae3e6e1696501ee92
#
_entry.id   2a47fe57c796422ae3e6e1696501ee92
#
_cell.length_a   1.000
_cell.length_b   1.000
_cell.length_c   1.000
_cell.angle_alpha   90.00
_cell.angle_beta   90.00
_cell.angle_gamma   90.00
#
_symmetry.space_group_name_H-M   'P 1'
#
loop_
_entity.id
_entity.type
_entity.pdbx_description
1 polymer ?
#
loop_
_entity_poly.entity_id
_entity_poly.type
_entity_poly.pdbx_seq_one_letter_code
_entity_poly.pdbx_strand_id
1 'polypeptide(L)'
;MKRIILSLMFVVLTMNAVAQSVHNIEKPQFLGGLEALAQFLIENVKYPEEAEAYAVEGKVVMDFVVEKDGSLSEISAHDCKIERFNTTKFSQETEARQQELKEQFAKLFAKEGARVIRMMPQWTPGKADGKIVRMKLHQPINFKMPL
;
A
#
# COMPACT_ATOMS: atom_id res chain seq x y z
N MET A 1 9.42 -59.25 -21.08
CA MET A 1 10.19 -58.35 -20.23
C MET A 1 10.58 -57.00 -20.85
N LYS A 2 10.55 -56.87 -22.18
CA LYS A 2 10.91 -55.60 -22.85
C LYS A 2 9.78 -54.56 -22.92
N ARG A 3 8.54 -54.90 -22.50
CA ARG A 3 7.36 -53.98 -22.59
C ARG A 3 7.09 -53.14 -21.33
N ILE A 4 7.76 -53.40 -20.22
CA ILE A 4 7.55 -52.68 -18.97
C ILE A 4 8.45 -51.44 -18.83
N ILE A 5 9.56 -51.40 -19.57
CA ILE A 5 10.52 -50.28 -19.49
C ILE A 5 10.05 -49.04 -20.27
N LEU A 6 9.20 -49.24 -21.33
CA LEU A 6 8.69 -48.10 -22.11
C LEU A 6 7.58 -47.30 -21.39
N SER A 7 6.90 -47.91 -20.43
CA SER A 7 5.80 -47.24 -19.68
C SER A 7 6.32 -46.32 -18.56
N LEU A 8 7.51 -46.56 -18.04
CA LEU A 8 8.08 -45.70 -17.00
C LEU A 8 8.75 -44.43 -17.54
N MET A 9 9.15 -44.44 -18.80
CA MET A 9 9.81 -43.28 -19.40
C MET A 9 8.85 -42.18 -19.81
N PHE A 10 7.55 -42.51 -19.99
CA PHE A 10 6.55 -41.53 -20.40
C PHE A 10 5.98 -40.73 -19.22
N VAL A 11 6.08 -41.23 -17.98
CA VAL A 11 5.59 -40.54 -16.77
C VAL A 11 6.54 -39.47 -16.27
N VAL A 12 7.84 -39.58 -16.59
CA VAL A 12 8.85 -38.60 -16.14
C VAL A 12 8.83 -37.34 -17.00
N LEU A 13 8.36 -37.42 -18.25
CA LEU A 13 8.31 -36.27 -19.16
C LEU A 13 7.14 -35.31 -18.91
N THR A 14 6.11 -35.74 -18.18
CA THR A 14 4.93 -34.92 -17.89
C THR A 14 5.06 -34.09 -16.59
N MET A 15 6.04 -34.40 -15.74
CA MET A 15 6.26 -33.63 -14.51
C MET A 15 7.13 -32.39 -14.67
N ASN A 16 7.83 -32.23 -15.77
CA ASN A 16 8.70 -31.07 -16.00
C ASN A 16 8.01 -29.88 -16.65
N ALA A 17 6.73 -30.00 -17.04
CA ALA A 17 6.00 -28.91 -17.70
C ALA A 17 5.32 -27.93 -16.71
N VAL A 18 5.33 -28.23 -15.41
CA VAL A 18 4.63 -27.41 -14.38
C VAL A 18 5.59 -26.45 -13.63
N ALA A 19 6.90 -26.57 -13.81
CA ALA A 19 7.90 -25.83 -13.03
C ALA A 19 8.42 -24.55 -13.71
N GLN A 20 7.86 -24.08 -14.81
CA GLN A 20 8.39 -22.94 -15.57
C GLN A 20 7.36 -21.87 -15.93
N SER A 21 6.57 -21.41 -14.96
CA SER A 21 5.92 -20.11 -15.10
C SER A 21 6.68 -19.07 -14.28
N VAL A 22 7.88 -18.71 -14.70
CA VAL A 22 8.50 -17.46 -14.24
C VAL A 22 7.70 -16.34 -14.89
N HIS A 23 6.69 -15.84 -14.16
CA HIS A 23 5.93 -14.70 -14.60
C HIS A 23 6.79 -13.44 -14.47
N ASN A 24 7.06 -12.80 -15.60
CA ASN A 24 7.67 -11.47 -15.59
C ASN A 24 6.60 -10.46 -15.16
N ILE A 25 6.72 -9.94 -13.95
CA ILE A 25 5.79 -8.96 -13.39
C ILE A 25 6.47 -7.59 -13.36
N GLU A 26 5.88 -6.64 -14.04
CA GLU A 26 6.24 -5.23 -13.99
C GLU A 26 5.21 -4.50 -13.11
N LYS A 27 5.67 -3.89 -12.04
CA LYS A 27 4.79 -3.16 -11.12
C LYS A 27 4.30 -1.85 -11.74
N PRO A 28 3.09 -1.38 -11.38
CA PRO A 28 2.64 -0.04 -11.72
C PRO A 28 3.63 1.02 -11.24
N GLN A 29 3.71 2.13 -11.97
CA GLN A 29 4.60 3.23 -11.65
C GLN A 29 3.85 4.56 -11.65
N PHE A 30 4.16 5.39 -10.64
CA PHE A 30 3.74 6.79 -10.62
C PHE A 30 4.43 7.55 -11.77
N LEU A 31 3.74 8.50 -12.35
CA LEU A 31 4.30 9.34 -13.41
C LEU A 31 5.54 10.12 -12.88
N GLY A 32 6.69 9.83 -13.44
CA GLY A 32 7.97 10.37 -12.97
C GLY A 32 8.70 9.49 -11.94
N GLY A 33 8.15 8.32 -11.58
CA GLY A 33 8.79 7.35 -10.70
C GLY A 33 8.68 7.63 -9.22
N LEU A 34 9.51 6.97 -8.42
CA LEU A 34 9.45 7.02 -6.95
C LEU A 34 9.77 8.41 -6.39
N GLU A 35 10.69 9.14 -7.00
CA GLU A 35 11.04 10.50 -6.56
C GLU A 35 9.86 11.46 -6.75
N ALA A 36 9.19 11.37 -7.89
CA ALA A 36 8.01 12.18 -8.16
C ALA A 36 6.84 11.82 -7.23
N LEU A 37 6.67 10.53 -6.89
CA LEU A 37 5.69 10.09 -5.90
C LEU A 37 5.99 10.66 -4.52
N ALA A 38 7.25 10.58 -4.07
CA ALA A 38 7.66 11.13 -2.79
C ALA A 38 7.41 12.64 -2.72
N GLN A 39 7.77 13.37 -3.77
CA GLN A 39 7.53 14.82 -3.87
C GLN A 39 6.03 15.14 -3.86
N PHE A 40 5.23 14.38 -4.60
CA PHE A 40 3.78 14.54 -4.60
C PHE A 40 3.17 14.36 -3.20
N LEU A 41 3.61 13.34 -2.45
CA LEU A 41 3.15 13.12 -1.08
C LEU A 41 3.55 14.27 -0.15
N ILE A 42 4.80 14.73 -0.23
CA ILE A 42 5.29 15.86 0.58
C ILE A 42 4.47 17.13 0.33
N GLU A 43 4.13 17.41 -0.93
CA GLU A 43 3.41 18.63 -1.31
C GLU A 43 1.90 18.55 -0.99
N ASN A 44 1.30 17.37 -0.99
CA ASN A 44 -0.16 17.21 -0.94
C ASN A 44 -0.70 16.65 0.37
N VAL A 45 0.11 15.93 1.16
CA VAL A 45 -0.33 15.41 2.47
C VAL A 45 -0.45 16.59 3.46
N LYS A 46 -1.64 16.72 4.03
CA LYS A 46 -1.93 17.72 5.07
C LYS A 46 -2.04 17.05 6.42
N TYR A 47 -1.43 17.65 7.41
CA TYR A 47 -1.59 17.19 8.78
C TYR A 47 -2.99 17.51 9.28
N PRO A 48 -3.76 16.55 9.82
CA PRO A 48 -5.06 16.84 10.43
C PRO A 48 -4.88 17.77 11.64
N GLU A 49 -5.62 18.87 11.69
CA GLU A 49 -5.48 19.90 12.75
C GLU A 49 -5.63 19.32 14.15
N GLU A 50 -6.59 18.43 14.35
CA GLU A 50 -6.82 17.78 15.64
C GLU A 50 -5.61 16.92 16.08
N ALA A 51 -5.00 16.19 15.14
CA ALA A 51 -3.79 15.41 15.41
C ALA A 51 -2.57 16.31 15.67
N GLU A 52 -2.48 17.44 14.97
CA GLU A 52 -1.44 18.44 15.19
C GLU A 52 -1.54 19.04 16.60
N ALA A 53 -2.75 19.36 17.08
CA ALA A 53 -2.99 19.91 18.40
C ALA A 53 -2.51 18.99 19.55
N TYR A 54 -2.49 17.69 19.34
CA TYR A 54 -1.95 16.69 20.28
C TYR A 54 -0.53 16.24 19.92
N ALA A 55 0.09 16.83 18.90
CA ALA A 55 1.39 16.43 18.37
C ALA A 55 1.50 14.91 18.13
N VAL A 56 0.47 14.34 17.53
CA VAL A 56 0.36 12.92 17.26
C VAL A 56 1.11 12.57 15.98
N GLU A 57 2.01 11.63 16.07
CA GLU A 57 2.70 11.07 14.92
C GLU A 57 2.21 9.64 14.65
N GLY A 58 2.17 9.27 13.39
CA GLY A 58 1.73 7.94 13.00
C GLY A 58 2.02 7.61 11.55
N LYS A 59 1.59 6.43 11.16
CA LYS A 59 1.74 5.90 9.82
C LYS A 59 0.44 5.22 9.41
N VAL A 60 -0.02 5.53 8.22
CA VAL A 60 -1.10 4.80 7.58
C VAL A 60 -0.58 4.09 6.33
N VAL A 61 -0.97 2.85 6.13
CA VAL A 61 -0.73 2.12 4.89
C VAL A 61 -2.02 2.13 4.08
N MET A 62 -1.99 2.76 2.93
CA MET A 62 -3.12 2.83 2.02
C MET A 62 -3.03 1.74 0.98
N ASP A 63 -4.13 1.02 0.80
CA ASP A 63 -4.33 0.08 -0.30
C ASP A 63 -5.07 0.76 -1.43
N PHE A 64 -4.68 0.48 -2.64
CA PHE A 64 -5.42 0.88 -3.84
C PHE A 64 -5.06 -0.02 -5.01
N VAL A 65 -5.92 -0.04 -6.00
CA VAL A 65 -5.72 -0.79 -7.24
C VAL A 65 -5.38 0.20 -8.35
N VAL A 66 -4.29 -0.09 -9.08
CA VAL A 66 -4.02 0.57 -10.36
C VAL A 66 -4.72 -0.25 -11.45
N GLU A 67 -5.73 0.34 -12.05
CA GLU A 67 -6.51 -0.27 -13.13
C GLU A 67 -5.70 -0.34 -14.43
N LYS A 68 -6.20 -1.09 -15.41
CA LYS A 68 -5.53 -1.26 -16.71
C LYS A 68 -5.34 0.05 -17.48
N ASP A 69 -6.19 1.04 -17.23
CA ASP A 69 -6.08 2.38 -17.81
C ASP A 69 -5.21 3.34 -17.00
N GLY A 70 -4.64 2.87 -15.87
CA GLY A 70 -3.84 3.69 -14.96
C GLY A 70 -4.62 4.46 -13.91
N SER A 71 -5.94 4.42 -13.92
CA SER A 71 -6.79 5.01 -12.88
C SER A 71 -6.68 4.23 -11.58
N LEU A 72 -7.02 4.88 -10.47
CA LEU A 72 -6.96 4.28 -9.13
C LEU A 72 -8.36 3.95 -8.63
N SER A 73 -8.50 2.78 -8.02
CA SER A 73 -9.75 2.28 -7.46
C SER A 73 -9.52 1.52 -6.16
N GLU A 74 -10.59 1.09 -5.50
CA GLU A 74 -10.54 0.28 -4.27
C GLU A 74 -9.62 0.88 -3.20
N ILE A 75 -9.73 2.20 -2.98
CA ILE A 75 -8.89 2.94 -2.04
C ILE A 75 -9.38 2.70 -0.62
N SER A 76 -8.53 2.15 0.22
CA SER A 76 -8.84 1.88 1.63
C SER A 76 -7.58 1.95 2.51
N ALA A 77 -7.76 2.16 3.81
CA ALA A 77 -6.68 2.02 4.76
C ALA A 77 -6.50 0.53 5.12
N HIS A 78 -5.30 0.02 4.90
CA HIS A 78 -4.93 -1.35 5.27
C HIS A 78 -4.56 -1.45 6.74
N ASP A 79 -3.77 -0.50 7.22
CA ASP A 79 -3.30 -0.41 8.59
C ASP A 79 -3.05 1.05 8.96
N CYS A 80 -3.29 1.38 10.22
CA CYS A 80 -2.95 2.67 10.76
C CYS A 80 -2.36 2.51 12.16
N LYS A 81 -1.13 2.95 12.31
CA LYS A 81 -0.39 2.87 13.56
C LYS A 81 -0.08 4.26 14.09
N ILE A 82 -0.57 4.56 15.27
CA ILE A 82 -0.19 5.75 16.01
C ILE A 82 1.12 5.42 16.76
N GLU A 83 2.18 6.17 16.48
CA GLU A 83 3.53 5.85 16.93
C GLU A 83 3.97 6.70 18.12
N ARG A 84 3.57 7.97 18.14
CA ARG A 84 4.01 8.90 19.17
C ARG A 84 2.93 9.91 19.51
N PHE A 85 2.82 10.18 20.81
CA PHE A 85 2.07 11.30 21.37
C PHE A 85 3.06 12.14 22.15
N ASN A 86 3.23 13.37 21.77
CA ASN A 86 4.28 14.19 22.36
C ASN A 86 3.72 15.38 23.16
N THR A 87 2.61 15.17 23.87
CA THR A 87 2.06 16.25 24.68
C THR A 87 1.64 15.79 26.06
N THR A 88 1.92 16.66 27.05
CA THR A 88 1.35 16.62 28.37
C THR A 88 -0.18 16.51 28.34
N LYS A 89 -0.81 17.16 27.35
CA LYS A 89 -2.26 17.15 27.14
C LYS A 89 -2.81 15.73 26.93
N PHE A 90 -2.16 14.89 26.15
CA PHE A 90 -2.60 13.52 25.95
C PHE A 90 -2.41 12.67 27.21
N SER A 91 -1.28 12.82 27.91
CA SER A 91 -0.97 12.06 29.11
C SER A 91 -1.86 12.43 30.32
N GLN A 92 -2.52 13.57 30.26
CA GLN A 92 -3.49 14.01 31.30
C GLN A 92 -4.89 13.44 31.07
N GLU A 93 -5.16 12.85 29.91
CA GLU A 93 -6.44 12.21 29.62
C GLU A 93 -6.57 10.86 30.33
N THR A 94 -7.80 10.43 30.58
CA THR A 94 -8.08 9.09 31.12
C THR A 94 -7.70 8.03 30.09
N GLU A 95 -7.41 6.79 30.52
CA GLU A 95 -7.07 5.68 29.61
C GLU A 95 -8.17 5.45 28.56
N ALA A 96 -9.45 5.52 28.95
CA ALA A 96 -10.57 5.39 28.03
C ALA A 96 -10.55 6.50 26.97
N ARG A 97 -10.28 7.76 27.39
CA ARG A 97 -10.19 8.89 26.47
C ARG A 97 -8.97 8.82 25.56
N GLN A 98 -7.84 8.35 26.07
CA GLN A 98 -6.65 8.10 25.26
C GLN A 98 -6.92 7.08 24.16
N GLN A 99 -7.66 6.01 24.47
CA GLN A 99 -8.04 5.00 23.48
C GLN A 99 -8.96 5.57 22.39
N GLU A 100 -10.00 6.33 22.79
CA GLU A 100 -10.86 7.04 21.83
C GLU A 100 -10.06 7.97 20.92
N LEU A 101 -9.15 8.75 21.47
CA LEU A 101 -8.31 9.68 20.73
C LEU A 101 -7.41 8.94 19.72
N LYS A 102 -6.83 7.81 20.11
CA LYS A 102 -6.04 6.98 19.18
C LYS A 102 -6.87 6.51 17.99
N GLU A 103 -8.08 6.03 18.23
CA GLU A 103 -8.99 5.61 17.16
C GLU A 103 -9.42 6.79 16.28
N GLN A 104 -9.68 7.94 16.87
CA GLN A 104 -10.02 9.15 16.15
C GLN A 104 -8.87 9.61 15.25
N PHE A 105 -7.65 9.65 15.75
CA PHE A 105 -6.48 10.04 14.97
C PHE A 105 -6.17 9.03 13.85
N ALA A 106 -6.32 7.74 14.11
CA ALA A 106 -6.19 6.72 13.10
C ALA A 106 -7.17 6.92 11.93
N LYS A 107 -8.43 7.26 12.24
CA LYS A 107 -9.45 7.59 11.23
C LYS A 107 -9.10 8.87 10.45
N LEU A 108 -8.59 9.90 11.12
CA LEU A 108 -8.18 11.14 10.47
C LEU A 108 -7.00 10.90 9.50
N PHE A 109 -6.01 10.14 9.90
CA PHE A 109 -4.88 9.78 9.04
C PHE A 109 -5.32 8.93 7.85
N ALA A 110 -6.21 7.97 8.07
CA ALA A 110 -6.78 7.16 7.00
C ALA A 110 -7.59 8.00 6.00
N LYS A 111 -8.39 8.94 6.49
CA LYS A 111 -9.16 9.87 5.65
C LYS A 111 -8.25 10.77 4.81
N GLU A 112 -7.20 11.31 5.41
CA GLU A 112 -6.22 12.13 4.70
C GLU A 112 -5.45 11.31 3.66
N GLY A 113 -5.02 10.10 4.02
CA GLY A 113 -4.40 9.18 3.08
C GLY A 113 -5.27 8.89 1.87
N ALA A 114 -6.55 8.59 2.08
CA ALA A 114 -7.50 8.37 0.99
C ALA A 114 -7.68 9.61 0.11
N ARG A 115 -7.76 10.81 0.72
CA ARG A 115 -7.86 12.07 -0.01
C ARG A 115 -6.67 12.26 -0.96
N VAL A 116 -5.47 12.05 -0.46
CA VAL A 116 -4.23 12.23 -1.23
C VAL A 116 -4.13 11.20 -2.37
N ILE A 117 -4.46 9.94 -2.11
CA ILE A 117 -4.46 8.91 -3.16
C ILE A 117 -5.45 9.27 -4.28
N ARG A 118 -6.63 9.79 -3.94
CA ARG A 118 -7.62 10.23 -4.95
C ARG A 118 -7.16 11.41 -5.80
N MET A 119 -6.23 12.22 -5.31
CA MET A 119 -5.65 13.35 -6.03
C MET A 119 -4.55 12.94 -7.00
N MET A 120 -4.06 11.72 -6.93
CA MET A 120 -2.95 11.25 -7.77
C MET A 120 -3.34 11.26 -9.25
N PRO A 121 -2.40 11.61 -10.16
CA PRO A 121 -2.61 11.46 -11.59
C PRO A 121 -2.68 9.98 -11.98
N GLN A 122 -2.97 9.71 -13.24
CA GLN A 122 -2.91 8.35 -13.78
C GLN A 122 -1.50 7.77 -13.62
N TRP A 123 -1.47 6.49 -13.24
CA TRP A 123 -0.26 5.70 -13.16
C TRP A 123 -0.01 4.94 -14.46
N THR A 124 1.22 4.55 -14.70
CA THR A 124 1.53 3.51 -15.67
C THR A 124 1.05 2.18 -15.09
N PRO A 125 0.14 1.46 -15.77
CA PRO A 125 -0.39 0.20 -15.26
C PRO A 125 0.68 -0.89 -15.21
N GLY A 126 0.47 -1.86 -14.33
CA GLY A 126 1.33 -3.03 -14.23
C GLY A 126 1.17 -3.99 -15.41
N LYS A 127 2.16 -4.86 -15.60
CA LYS A 127 2.13 -5.91 -16.59
C LYS A 127 2.50 -7.26 -16.00
N ALA A 128 1.88 -8.30 -16.50
CA ALA A 128 2.23 -9.69 -16.26
C ALA A 128 2.48 -10.36 -17.61
N ASP A 129 3.69 -10.88 -17.81
CA ASP A 129 4.10 -11.51 -19.08
C ASP A 129 3.83 -10.63 -20.32
N GLY A 130 4.11 -9.32 -20.19
CA GLY A 130 3.92 -8.33 -21.25
C GLY A 130 2.48 -7.84 -21.45
N LYS A 131 1.51 -8.36 -20.72
CA LYS A 131 0.10 -7.96 -20.79
C LYS A 131 -0.24 -6.98 -19.66
N ILE A 132 -0.94 -5.91 -19.98
CA ILE A 132 -1.44 -4.94 -19.01
C ILE A 132 -2.47 -5.63 -18.10
N VAL A 133 -2.25 -5.50 -16.78
CA VAL A 133 -3.14 -6.06 -15.75
C VAL A 133 -3.40 -5.02 -14.66
N ARG A 134 -4.55 -5.15 -13.99
CA ARG A 134 -4.80 -4.40 -12.76
C ARG A 134 -3.97 -4.99 -11.61
N MET A 135 -3.42 -4.13 -10.76
CA MET A 135 -2.62 -4.56 -9.62
C MET A 135 -2.95 -3.76 -8.37
N LYS A 136 -2.99 -4.46 -7.24
CA LYS A 136 -3.11 -3.84 -5.92
C LYS A 136 -1.74 -3.40 -5.42
N LEU A 137 -1.68 -2.17 -4.90
CA LEU A 137 -0.50 -1.61 -4.27
C LEU A 137 -0.78 -1.19 -2.83
N HIS A 138 0.29 -1.09 -2.06
CA HIS A 138 0.31 -0.58 -0.70
C HIS A 138 1.23 0.63 -0.63
N GLN A 139 0.70 1.77 -0.20
CA GLN A 139 1.47 3.00 -0.07
C GLN A 139 1.47 3.47 1.38
N PRO A 140 2.61 3.41 2.07
CA PRO A 140 2.73 4.01 3.39
C PRO A 140 2.77 5.53 3.31
N ILE A 141 2.06 6.19 4.22
CA ILE A 141 2.09 7.63 4.42
C ILE A 141 2.45 7.89 5.88
N ASN A 142 3.53 8.60 6.10
CA ASN A 142 4.01 8.93 7.43
C ASN A 142 3.56 10.35 7.80
N PHE A 143 2.99 10.48 8.99
CA PHE A 143 2.64 11.74 9.62
C PHE A 143 3.65 12.02 10.72
N LYS A 144 4.58 12.92 10.45
CA LYS A 144 5.61 13.35 11.40
C LYS A 144 5.59 14.85 11.57
N MET A 145 5.75 15.30 12.80
CA MET A 145 5.89 16.72 13.09
C MET A 145 7.27 17.22 12.65
N PRO A 146 7.37 18.41 12.09
CA PRO A 146 8.67 19.02 11.85
C PRO A 146 9.42 19.20 13.18
N LEU A 147 10.72 18.94 13.15
CA LEU A 147 11.62 19.16 14.29
C LEU A 147 11.80 20.64 14.54
#